data_84eae7e153e93a760282191d63c1a86c
#
_entry.id   84eae7e153e93a760282191d63c1a86c
#
_cell.length_a   1.000
_cell.length_b   1.000
_cell.length_c   1.000
_cell.angle_alpha   90.00
_cell.angle_beta   90.00
_cell.angle_gamma   90.00
#
_symmetry.space_group_name_H-M   'P 1'
#
loop_
_entity.id
_entity.type
_entity.pdbx_description
1 polymer ?
#
loop_
_entity_poly.entity_id
_entity_poly.type
_entity_poly.pdbx_seq_one_letter_code
_entity_poly.pdbx_strand_id
1 'polypeptide(L)'
;MVIAVVGLVAVLGLFGAAHWYVWRRLVRDVSRPGSRYRRAGTVLAVLLPVLSLLALVGGRAFPLAVERWFAWPGYLWMAVLLYLLLALGAGELLRPLLLRLPRRRESEPAVAVEPVAVSAAAVTVSAEAAGPAGPAAGPAEPEESAAGPAGAGKAVEPSRRLFVSRVVAGAAAGVAVGVVGNGAYGVLRGPQVKRVTVPLAKLPRAAHGYRIAVVSDIHLGPILGRAHTRRIVDTINATQPDLITVVGDLVDGTVPELGPAARPLADLRAKGGAYFVTGNHEYFSGAAPWVDFVRELGVHPLENARVELPWFDLAGVNDIAGTSQGQGPDYARALGDRDRGRAAVLMAHQPVTVHDSVRHGVDLQLSGHTHGGQLWPGNYLAELANPTVAGLERYGDTQLYVTRGAGAWGPPVRVGAPSDITVVTLASLQA
;
A
#
# COMPACT_ATOMS: atom_id res chain seq x y z
N MET A 1 3.97 5.47 -31.25
CA MET A 1 4.76 4.25 -30.97
C MET A 1 6.10 4.55 -30.29
N VAL A 2 6.98 5.38 -30.85
CA VAL A 2 8.32 5.69 -30.28
C VAL A 2 8.24 6.27 -28.85
N ILE A 3 7.37 7.25 -28.57
CA ILE A 3 7.21 7.87 -27.25
C ILE A 3 6.76 6.84 -26.21
N ALA A 4 5.85 5.92 -26.56
CA ALA A 4 5.40 4.86 -25.65
C ALA A 4 6.53 3.87 -25.32
N VAL A 5 7.34 3.50 -26.30
CA VAL A 5 8.51 2.62 -26.10
C VAL A 5 9.56 3.29 -25.22
N VAL A 6 9.89 4.55 -25.49
CA VAL A 6 10.83 5.34 -24.67
C VAL A 6 10.32 5.46 -23.23
N GLY A 7 9.03 5.76 -23.05
CA GLY A 7 8.40 5.81 -21.73
C GLY A 7 8.50 4.48 -20.98
N LEU A 8 8.19 3.37 -21.65
CA LEU A 8 8.29 2.03 -21.05
C LEU A 8 9.73 1.69 -20.64
N VAL A 9 10.71 1.98 -21.50
CA VAL A 9 12.14 1.73 -21.17
C VAL A 9 12.57 2.58 -19.99
N ALA A 10 12.16 3.85 -19.93
CA ALA A 10 12.46 4.73 -18.80
C ALA A 10 11.87 4.20 -17.47
N VAL A 11 10.60 3.76 -17.48
CA VAL A 11 9.95 3.17 -16.29
C VAL A 11 10.64 1.90 -15.85
N LEU A 12 10.96 0.98 -16.76
CA LEU A 12 11.68 -0.26 -16.43
C LEU A 12 13.11 0.03 -15.94
N GLY A 13 13.78 1.03 -16.51
CA GLY A 13 15.10 1.47 -16.06
C GLY A 13 15.07 2.04 -14.63
N LEU A 14 14.08 2.89 -14.32
CA LEU A 14 13.87 3.44 -12.98
C LEU A 14 13.53 2.34 -11.97
N PHE A 15 12.66 1.40 -12.35
CA PHE A 15 12.30 0.24 -11.54
C PHE A 15 13.53 -0.63 -11.22
N GLY A 16 14.36 -0.92 -12.21
CA GLY A 16 15.61 -1.65 -12.03
C GLY A 16 16.62 -0.91 -11.14
N ALA A 17 16.76 0.41 -11.34
CA ALA A 17 17.65 1.26 -10.53
C ALA A 17 17.21 1.31 -9.06
N ALA A 18 15.90 1.40 -8.79
CA ALA A 18 15.33 1.34 -7.45
C ALA A 18 15.67 0.03 -6.73
N HIS A 19 15.49 -1.12 -7.41
CA HIS A 19 15.83 -2.43 -6.85
C HIS A 19 17.33 -2.61 -6.64
N TRP A 20 18.15 -2.16 -7.60
CA TRP A 20 19.61 -2.16 -7.44
C TRP A 20 20.04 -1.31 -6.24
N TYR A 21 19.46 -0.13 -6.06
CA TYR A 21 19.76 0.74 -4.92
C TYR A 21 19.40 0.07 -3.59
N VAL A 22 18.20 -0.50 -3.48
CA VAL A 22 17.74 -1.23 -2.28
C VAL A 22 18.65 -2.43 -2.00
N TRP A 23 18.95 -3.26 -3.02
CA TRP A 23 19.89 -4.37 -2.88
C TRP A 23 21.26 -3.90 -2.40
N ARG A 24 21.79 -2.83 -2.98
CA ARG A 24 23.07 -2.24 -2.57
C ARG A 24 23.04 -1.88 -1.08
N ARG A 25 21.99 -1.18 -0.62
CA ARG A 25 21.90 -0.67 0.76
C ARG A 25 21.58 -1.75 1.79
N LEU A 26 20.65 -2.64 1.50
CA LEU A 26 20.19 -3.67 2.43
C LEU A 26 21.04 -4.96 2.38
N VAL A 27 21.73 -5.21 1.29
CA VAL A 27 22.44 -6.49 1.10
C VAL A 27 23.94 -6.27 0.94
N ARG A 28 24.37 -5.54 -0.10
CA ARG A 28 25.80 -5.41 -0.43
C ARG A 28 26.59 -4.66 0.63
N ASP A 29 26.11 -3.51 1.04
CA ASP A 29 26.85 -2.56 1.91
C ASP A 29 26.84 -2.98 3.40
N VAL A 30 26.03 -3.97 3.79
CA VAL A 30 25.88 -4.46 5.18
C VAL A 30 26.43 -5.87 5.42
N SER A 31 26.79 -6.59 4.35
CA SER A 31 27.20 -8.01 4.40
C SER A 31 28.58 -8.26 3.82
N ARG A 32 29.23 -9.34 4.29
CA ARG A 32 30.51 -9.82 3.74
C ARG A 32 30.28 -10.52 2.39
N PRO A 33 31.20 -10.38 1.42
CA PRO A 33 31.20 -11.21 0.21
C PRO A 33 31.11 -12.70 0.54
N GLY A 34 30.32 -13.47 -0.23
CA GLY A 34 30.16 -14.92 -0.03
C GLY A 34 29.30 -15.36 1.15
N SER A 35 28.81 -14.47 2.01
CA SER A 35 27.93 -14.82 3.13
C SER A 35 26.57 -15.35 2.66
N ARG A 36 25.95 -16.24 3.45
CA ARG A 36 24.59 -16.75 3.20
C ARG A 36 23.56 -15.63 3.08
N TYR A 37 23.67 -14.60 3.94
CA TYR A 37 22.82 -13.42 3.89
C TYR A 37 22.90 -12.72 2.53
N ARG A 38 24.15 -12.51 2.00
CA ARG A 38 24.33 -11.85 0.71
C ARG A 38 23.77 -12.66 -0.44
N ARG A 39 23.93 -13.99 -0.43
CA ARG A 39 23.36 -14.88 -1.45
C ARG A 39 21.83 -14.83 -1.42
N ALA A 40 21.22 -15.03 -0.26
CA ALA A 40 19.76 -14.96 -0.09
C ALA A 40 19.20 -13.59 -0.49
N GLY A 41 19.81 -12.49 -0.02
CA GLY A 41 19.40 -11.13 -0.38
C GLY A 41 19.53 -10.84 -1.88
N THR A 42 20.54 -11.40 -2.57
CA THR A 42 20.68 -11.26 -4.03
C THR A 42 19.60 -12.04 -4.78
N VAL A 43 19.28 -13.26 -4.33
CA VAL A 43 18.17 -14.04 -4.90
C VAL A 43 16.84 -13.29 -4.75
N LEU A 44 16.55 -12.74 -3.56
CA LEU A 44 15.34 -11.97 -3.33
C LEU A 44 15.30 -10.68 -4.17
N ALA A 45 16.44 -10.00 -4.36
CA ALA A 45 16.53 -8.80 -5.17
C ALA A 45 16.26 -9.04 -6.67
N VAL A 46 16.32 -10.29 -7.14
CA VAL A 46 15.92 -10.70 -8.49
C VAL A 46 14.48 -11.24 -8.49
N LEU A 47 14.14 -12.08 -7.53
CA LEU A 47 12.84 -12.75 -7.47
C LEU A 47 11.68 -11.75 -7.24
N LEU A 48 11.82 -10.82 -6.29
CA LEU A 48 10.75 -9.91 -5.90
C LEU A 48 10.33 -8.94 -7.02
N PRO A 49 11.25 -8.30 -7.78
CA PRO A 49 10.87 -7.54 -8.98
C PRO A 49 10.12 -8.38 -10.02
N VAL A 50 10.57 -9.60 -10.27
CA VAL A 50 9.89 -10.52 -11.21
C VAL A 50 8.47 -10.82 -10.74
N LEU A 51 8.27 -11.14 -9.46
CA LEU A 51 6.94 -11.35 -8.91
C LEU A 51 6.07 -10.09 -8.99
N SER A 52 6.65 -8.90 -8.80
CA SER A 52 5.92 -7.63 -8.96
C SER A 52 5.47 -7.39 -10.40
N LEU A 53 6.34 -7.66 -11.38
CA LEU A 53 5.97 -7.56 -12.80
C LEU A 53 4.90 -8.60 -13.17
N LEU A 54 5.03 -9.84 -12.69
CA LEU A 54 4.01 -10.86 -12.88
C LEU A 54 2.68 -10.45 -12.25
N ALA A 55 2.68 -9.83 -11.06
CA ALA A 55 1.46 -9.35 -10.43
C ALA A 55 0.78 -8.24 -11.26
N LEU A 56 1.55 -7.35 -11.91
CA LEU A 56 1.01 -6.26 -12.73
C LEU A 56 0.40 -6.73 -14.06
N VAL A 57 0.96 -7.80 -14.64
CA VAL A 57 0.52 -8.28 -15.98
C VAL A 57 -0.23 -9.60 -15.91
N GLY A 58 -0.18 -10.29 -14.78
CA GLY A 58 -0.64 -11.67 -14.62
C GLY A 58 -2.13 -11.86 -14.77
N GLY A 59 -2.95 -10.89 -14.36
CA GLY A 59 -4.40 -10.95 -14.45
C GLY A 59 -4.95 -11.09 -15.88
N ARG A 60 -4.11 -10.81 -16.89
CA ARG A 60 -4.47 -11.01 -18.31
C ARG A 60 -3.91 -12.32 -18.89
N ALA A 61 -2.98 -12.95 -18.22
CA ALA A 61 -2.22 -14.09 -18.74
C ALA A 61 -2.50 -15.40 -17.98
N PHE A 62 -2.94 -15.34 -16.75
CA PHE A 62 -3.11 -16.50 -15.89
C PHE A 62 -4.49 -16.54 -15.23
N PRO A 63 -5.07 -17.76 -15.00
CA PRO A 63 -6.26 -17.91 -14.20
C PRO A 63 -6.05 -17.36 -12.77
N LEU A 64 -7.10 -16.81 -12.17
CA LEU A 64 -7.11 -16.22 -10.82
C LEU A 64 -6.49 -17.14 -9.75
N ALA A 65 -6.72 -18.46 -9.88
CA ALA A 65 -6.17 -19.47 -8.96
C ALA A 65 -4.65 -19.54 -8.96
N VAL A 66 -4.02 -19.23 -10.10
CA VAL A 66 -2.54 -19.18 -10.25
C VAL A 66 -2.03 -17.79 -9.89
N GLU A 67 -2.73 -16.74 -10.35
CA GLU A 67 -2.35 -15.36 -10.15
C GLU A 67 -2.14 -15.02 -8.67
N ARG A 68 -3.02 -15.47 -7.78
CA ARG A 68 -2.94 -15.18 -6.33
C ARG A 68 -1.62 -15.59 -5.68
N TRP A 69 -0.90 -16.59 -6.23
CA TRP A 69 0.36 -17.06 -5.66
C TRP A 69 1.52 -16.08 -5.84
N PHE A 70 1.52 -15.34 -6.94
CA PHE A 70 2.54 -14.30 -7.19
C PHE A 70 2.00 -12.88 -6.94
N ALA A 71 0.68 -12.66 -6.98
CA ALA A 71 0.06 -11.38 -6.69
C ALA A 71 0.33 -10.94 -5.25
N TRP A 72 0.17 -11.82 -4.27
CA TRP A 72 0.43 -11.50 -2.87
C TRP A 72 1.87 -10.99 -2.64
N PRO A 73 2.93 -11.78 -2.90
CA PRO A 73 4.29 -11.31 -2.68
C PRO A 73 4.69 -10.17 -3.61
N GLY A 74 4.19 -10.15 -4.85
CA GLY A 74 4.52 -9.12 -5.83
C GLY A 74 3.97 -7.75 -5.44
N TYR A 75 2.69 -7.66 -5.12
CA TYR A 75 2.06 -6.41 -4.72
C TYR A 75 2.54 -5.93 -3.35
N LEU A 76 2.67 -6.82 -2.36
CA LEU A 76 3.23 -6.42 -1.06
C LEU A 76 4.65 -5.88 -1.20
N TRP A 77 5.47 -6.50 -2.06
CA TRP A 77 6.82 -6.01 -2.31
C TRP A 77 6.84 -4.62 -2.94
N MET A 78 5.90 -4.30 -3.83
CA MET A 78 5.81 -2.94 -4.40
C MET A 78 5.59 -1.88 -3.31
N ALA A 79 4.70 -2.14 -2.36
CA ALA A 79 4.49 -1.25 -1.23
C ALA A 79 5.73 -1.18 -0.32
N VAL A 80 6.34 -2.33 -0.01
CA VAL A 80 7.59 -2.39 0.78
C VAL A 80 8.72 -1.62 0.07
N LEU A 81 8.87 -1.78 -1.25
CA LEU A 81 9.87 -1.05 -2.04
C LEU A 81 9.70 0.45 -1.91
N LEU A 82 8.48 0.96 -2.03
CA LEU A 82 8.19 2.40 -1.87
C LEU A 82 8.68 2.90 -0.51
N TYR A 83 8.27 2.25 0.59
CA TYR A 83 8.63 2.70 1.93
C TYR A 83 10.10 2.44 2.28
N LEU A 84 10.74 1.42 1.67
CA LEU A 84 12.19 1.25 1.75
C LEU A 84 12.93 2.42 1.08
N LEU A 85 12.49 2.84 -0.10
CA LEU A 85 13.10 3.97 -0.80
C LEU A 85 12.96 5.26 0.00
N LEU A 86 11.78 5.54 0.55
CA LEU A 86 11.53 6.71 1.40
C LEU A 86 12.38 6.67 2.68
N ALA A 87 12.41 5.54 3.39
CA ALA A 87 13.15 5.40 4.63
C ALA A 87 14.67 5.42 4.41
N LEU A 88 15.16 4.78 3.35
CA LEU A 88 16.57 4.84 2.97
C LEU A 88 16.98 6.26 2.53
N GLY A 89 16.13 6.95 1.77
CA GLY A 89 16.35 8.35 1.39
C GLY A 89 16.48 9.25 2.62
N ALA A 90 15.58 9.14 3.58
CA ALA A 90 15.68 9.84 4.87
C ALA A 90 16.95 9.44 5.63
N GLY A 91 17.31 8.14 5.62
CA GLY A 91 18.55 7.63 6.23
C GLY A 91 19.82 8.21 5.60
N GLU A 92 19.85 8.43 4.28
CA GLU A 92 20.98 9.07 3.62
C GLU A 92 21.16 10.55 4.03
N LEU A 93 20.04 11.27 4.23
CA LEU A 93 20.09 12.65 4.73
C LEU A 93 20.63 12.71 6.17
N LEU A 94 20.32 11.72 7.01
CA LEU A 94 20.78 11.63 8.39
C LEU A 94 22.19 11.06 8.52
N ARG A 95 22.67 10.33 7.53
CA ARG A 95 23.96 9.62 7.56
C ARG A 95 25.18 10.50 7.89
N PRO A 96 25.35 11.70 7.34
CA PRO A 96 26.48 12.59 7.69
C PRO A 96 26.48 12.94 9.18
N LEU A 97 25.29 13.17 9.75
CA LEU A 97 25.13 13.48 11.17
C LEU A 97 25.51 12.25 12.03
N LEU A 98 25.00 11.07 11.69
CA LEU A 98 25.31 9.82 12.39
C LEU A 98 26.80 9.48 12.35
N LEU A 99 27.48 9.84 11.25
CA LEU A 99 28.93 9.65 11.13
C LEU A 99 29.75 10.66 11.96
N ARG A 100 29.16 11.76 12.41
CA ARG A 100 29.82 12.77 13.25
C ARG A 100 29.62 12.55 14.75
N LEU A 101 28.62 11.77 15.17
CA LEU A 101 28.36 11.50 16.60
C LEU A 101 29.57 10.81 17.25
N PRO A 102 30.09 11.28 18.41
CA PRO A 102 31.20 10.62 19.08
C PRO A 102 30.81 9.20 19.50
N ARG A 103 31.73 8.23 19.34
CA ARG A 103 31.57 6.91 19.98
C ARG A 103 31.56 7.16 21.51
N ARG A 104 30.54 6.75 22.22
CA ARG A 104 30.71 6.44 23.64
C ARG A 104 31.78 5.33 23.71
N ARG A 105 32.96 5.65 24.16
CA ARG A 105 33.89 4.63 24.65
C ARG A 105 33.16 3.96 25.81
N GLU A 106 32.78 2.72 25.67
CA GLU A 106 32.56 1.88 26.84
C GLU A 106 33.89 1.91 27.58
N SER A 107 33.89 2.55 28.75
CA SER A 107 35.00 2.48 29.66
C SER A 107 35.16 1.01 29.99
N GLU A 108 36.26 0.36 29.53
CA GLU A 108 36.65 -0.92 30.08
C GLU A 108 36.66 -0.76 31.61
N PRO A 109 36.02 -1.64 32.35
CA PRO A 109 36.18 -1.63 33.79
C PRO A 109 37.68 -1.81 34.06
N ALA A 110 38.32 -0.79 34.62
CA ALA A 110 39.68 -0.86 35.06
C ALA A 110 39.78 -2.01 36.04
N VAL A 111 40.34 -3.14 35.60
CA VAL A 111 40.75 -4.22 36.49
C VAL A 111 41.86 -3.63 37.34
N ALA A 112 41.49 -3.22 38.57
CA ALA A 112 42.46 -2.86 39.56
C ALA A 112 43.30 -4.08 39.90
N VAL A 113 44.49 -4.18 39.33
CA VAL A 113 45.49 -5.16 39.73
C VAL A 113 46.05 -4.62 41.05
N GLU A 114 45.56 -5.10 42.17
CA GLU A 114 46.25 -4.88 43.46
C GLU A 114 47.63 -5.51 43.39
N PRO A 115 48.72 -4.80 43.80
CA PRO A 115 50.03 -5.37 43.86
C PRO A 115 50.09 -6.36 45.06
N VAL A 116 50.14 -7.66 44.75
CA VAL A 116 50.45 -8.66 45.73
C VAL A 116 51.89 -8.47 46.19
N ALA A 117 52.07 -7.98 47.41
CA ALA A 117 53.35 -7.94 48.09
C ALA A 117 53.79 -9.37 48.42
N VAL A 118 54.83 -9.86 47.73
CA VAL A 118 55.49 -11.11 48.06
C VAL A 118 56.50 -10.84 49.16
N SER A 119 56.16 -11.23 50.39
CA SER A 119 57.05 -11.27 51.52
C SER A 119 58.12 -12.36 51.34
N ALA A 120 59.38 -11.96 51.31
CA ALA A 120 60.54 -12.88 51.29
C ALA A 120 60.71 -13.47 52.68
N ALA A 121 60.53 -14.80 52.79
CA ALA A 121 61.04 -15.55 53.96
C ALA A 121 62.14 -16.48 53.48
N ALA A 122 63.33 -16.24 54.00
CA ALA A 122 64.51 -17.04 53.80
C ALA A 122 64.44 -18.35 54.60
N VAL A 123 64.76 -19.42 53.96
CA VAL A 123 65.20 -20.69 54.66
C VAL A 123 66.44 -21.22 53.95
N THR A 124 67.56 -21.16 54.68
CA THR A 124 68.81 -21.84 54.45
C THR A 124 68.69 -23.32 54.85
N VAL A 125 69.37 -24.22 54.11
CA VAL A 125 70.12 -25.37 54.64
C VAL A 125 70.83 -26.14 53.45
N SER A 126 72.15 -26.03 53.43
CA SER A 126 73.26 -26.96 53.45
C SER A 126 73.28 -28.17 52.48
N ALA A 127 74.27 -28.15 51.63
CA ALA A 127 75.41 -29.02 51.31
C ALA A 127 75.25 -30.56 51.33
N GLU A 128 75.67 -31.28 50.31
CA GLU A 128 76.91 -32.12 50.22
C GLU A 128 76.94 -32.91 48.93
N ALA A 129 77.92 -32.73 48.15
CA ALA A 129 79.17 -33.44 47.85
C ALA A 129 79.07 -34.60 46.80
N ALA A 130 80.09 -34.50 45.97
CA ALA A 130 80.85 -35.56 45.25
C ALA A 130 80.49 -35.85 43.76
N GLY A 131 81.50 -35.49 42.95
CA GLY A 131 81.66 -35.80 41.54
C GLY A 131 82.15 -37.25 41.33
N PRO A 132 82.95 -37.65 40.25
CA PRO A 132 83.31 -36.91 38.99
C PRO A 132 83.15 -37.78 37.71
N ALA A 133 83.63 -37.24 36.61
CA ALA A 133 84.14 -37.83 35.39
C ALA A 133 83.23 -37.90 34.13
N GLY A 134 83.77 -37.20 33.15
CA GLY A 134 83.41 -37.10 31.75
C GLY A 134 83.77 -38.27 30.91
N PRO A 135 84.12 -38.19 29.58
CA PRO A 135 83.54 -37.31 28.53
C PRO A 135 82.95 -38.07 27.34
N ALA A 136 82.23 -37.52 26.43
CA ALA A 136 82.35 -37.77 25.00
C ALA A 136 81.42 -36.97 24.12
N ALA A 137 81.94 -36.58 23.00
CA ALA A 137 81.34 -35.79 21.96
C ALA A 137 80.29 -36.54 21.11
N GLY A 138 79.34 -35.80 20.57
CA GLY A 138 78.51 -36.31 19.50
C GLY A 138 77.53 -35.19 19.03
N PRO A 139 77.00 -35.21 17.82
CA PRO A 139 76.89 -34.08 16.95
C PRO A 139 75.52 -33.33 17.06
N ALA A 140 75.57 -32.15 16.47
CA ALA A 140 74.46 -31.21 16.40
C ALA A 140 73.19 -31.78 15.71
N GLU A 141 72.03 -31.53 16.29
CA GLU A 141 70.73 -31.63 15.67
C GLU A 141 70.01 -30.29 15.62
N PRO A 142 69.09 -30.09 14.65
CA PRO A 142 68.63 -28.78 14.25
C PRO A 142 67.60 -28.20 15.21
N GLU A 143 67.57 -26.91 15.33
CA GLU A 143 66.64 -26.12 16.13
C GLU A 143 65.20 -26.37 15.68
N GLU A 144 64.43 -26.98 16.53
CA GLU A 144 62.96 -27.08 16.43
C GLU A 144 62.36 -25.73 16.81
N SER A 145 61.91 -25.00 15.78
CA SER A 145 61.22 -23.72 15.91
C SER A 145 59.92 -23.95 16.69
N ALA A 146 59.89 -23.56 17.94
CA ALA A 146 58.69 -23.50 18.75
C ALA A 146 57.63 -22.60 18.08
N ALA A 147 56.65 -23.20 17.44
CA ALA A 147 55.43 -22.52 17.02
C ALA A 147 54.72 -21.98 18.25
N GLY A 148 54.83 -20.69 18.44
CA GLY A 148 54.04 -19.97 19.46
C GLY A 148 52.54 -20.15 19.24
N PRO A 149 51.72 -20.09 20.27
CA PRO A 149 50.26 -20.32 20.17
C PRO A 149 49.67 -19.36 19.13
N ALA A 150 48.99 -19.93 18.14
CA ALA A 150 48.24 -19.19 17.12
C ALA A 150 47.40 -18.10 17.79
N GLY A 151 47.77 -16.86 17.55
CA GLY A 151 47.10 -15.71 18.10
C GLY A 151 45.60 -15.78 17.82
N ALA A 152 44.81 -15.84 18.86
CA ALA A 152 43.37 -15.68 18.79
C ALA A 152 43.08 -14.43 17.94
N GLY A 153 42.55 -14.67 16.72
CA GLY A 153 42.30 -13.61 15.75
C GLY A 153 41.48 -12.51 16.42
N LYS A 154 42.06 -11.33 16.62
CA LYS A 154 41.34 -10.15 17.10
C LYS A 154 40.12 -10.01 16.24
N ALA A 155 38.91 -10.13 16.84
CA ALA A 155 37.66 -9.85 16.20
C ALA A 155 37.76 -8.44 15.58
N VAL A 156 37.82 -8.37 14.24
CA VAL A 156 37.93 -7.09 13.54
C VAL A 156 36.66 -6.31 13.85
N GLU A 157 36.77 -5.28 14.71
CA GLU A 157 35.65 -4.40 15.01
C GLU A 157 35.08 -3.82 13.73
N PRO A 158 33.74 -3.86 13.56
CA PRO A 158 33.11 -3.35 12.34
C PRO A 158 33.42 -1.86 12.21
N SER A 159 33.91 -1.45 11.03
CA SER A 159 34.17 -0.05 10.77
C SER A 159 32.92 0.79 11.05
N ARG A 160 33.10 2.04 11.54
CA ARG A 160 31.97 2.94 11.81
C ARG A 160 31.01 3.08 10.65
N ARG A 161 31.52 3.08 9.42
CA ARG A 161 30.73 3.08 8.19
C ARG A 161 29.82 1.85 8.08
N LEU A 162 30.35 0.67 8.40
CA LEU A 162 29.57 -0.57 8.37
C LEU A 162 28.50 -0.58 9.46
N PHE A 163 28.83 -0.11 10.67
CA PHE A 163 27.86 0.00 11.76
C PHE A 163 26.70 0.93 11.38
N VAL A 164 26.98 2.16 10.94
CA VAL A 164 25.95 3.13 10.50
C VAL A 164 25.13 2.57 9.33
N SER A 165 25.77 1.91 8.36
CA SER A 165 25.04 1.29 7.24
C SER A 165 24.07 0.20 7.72
N ARG A 166 24.45 -0.62 8.69
CA ARG A 166 23.58 -1.66 9.28
C ARG A 166 22.42 -1.06 10.06
N VAL A 167 22.67 -0.02 10.85
CA VAL A 167 21.62 0.68 11.61
C VAL A 167 20.60 1.31 10.66
N VAL A 168 21.06 2.06 9.66
CA VAL A 168 20.16 2.67 8.66
C VAL A 168 19.37 1.63 7.89
N ALA A 169 20.04 0.55 7.43
CA ALA A 169 19.37 -0.53 6.71
C ALA A 169 18.33 -1.26 7.57
N GLY A 170 18.67 -1.59 8.82
CA GLY A 170 17.77 -2.24 9.76
C GLY A 170 16.57 -1.36 10.12
N ALA A 171 16.81 -0.07 10.40
CA ALA A 171 15.76 0.89 10.69
C ALA A 171 14.82 1.08 9.47
N ALA A 172 15.38 1.24 8.26
CA ALA A 172 14.58 1.38 7.05
C ALA A 172 13.72 0.13 6.77
N ALA A 173 14.28 -1.08 6.95
CA ALA A 173 13.53 -2.31 6.82
C ALA A 173 12.42 -2.42 7.88
N GLY A 174 12.70 -2.10 9.13
CA GLY A 174 11.72 -2.11 10.22
C GLY A 174 10.57 -1.13 9.97
N VAL A 175 10.87 0.10 9.56
CA VAL A 175 9.85 1.11 9.20
C VAL A 175 9.01 0.63 8.02
N ALA A 176 9.63 0.17 6.92
CA ALA A 176 8.90 -0.28 5.74
C ALA A 176 7.95 -1.45 6.06
N VAL A 177 8.44 -2.47 6.79
CA VAL A 177 7.62 -3.62 7.19
C VAL A 177 6.50 -3.20 8.16
N GLY A 178 6.79 -2.34 9.13
CA GLY A 178 5.79 -1.84 10.09
C GLY A 178 4.69 -1.03 9.40
N VAL A 179 5.05 -0.10 8.52
CA VAL A 179 4.10 0.74 7.78
C VAL A 179 3.24 -0.11 6.84
N VAL A 180 3.87 -1.00 6.04
CA VAL A 180 3.15 -1.87 5.10
C VAL A 180 2.29 -2.88 5.84
N GLY A 181 2.79 -3.49 6.91
CA GLY A 181 2.03 -4.43 7.74
C GLY A 181 0.79 -3.80 8.35
N ASN A 182 0.91 -2.60 8.94
CA ASN A 182 -0.23 -1.85 9.46
C ASN A 182 -1.22 -1.45 8.35
N GLY A 183 -0.71 -0.99 7.20
CA GLY A 183 -1.54 -0.62 6.04
C GLY A 183 -2.29 -1.80 5.44
N ALA A 184 -1.66 -2.98 5.34
CA ALA A 184 -2.28 -4.22 4.89
C ALA A 184 -3.35 -4.70 5.88
N TYR A 185 -3.05 -4.68 7.19
CA TYR A 185 -4.03 -4.99 8.22
C TYR A 185 -5.27 -4.09 8.11
N GLY A 186 -5.08 -2.78 7.85
CA GLY A 186 -6.17 -1.82 7.65
C GLY A 186 -7.12 -2.21 6.51
N VAL A 187 -6.59 -2.69 5.37
CA VAL A 187 -7.40 -3.16 4.22
C VAL A 187 -8.08 -4.48 4.54
N LEU A 188 -7.34 -5.45 5.08
CA LEU A 188 -7.83 -6.82 5.30
C LEU A 188 -8.90 -6.91 6.39
N ARG A 189 -8.89 -6.04 7.38
CA ARG A 189 -9.95 -5.98 8.40
C ARG A 189 -11.29 -5.44 7.86
N GLY A 190 -11.26 -4.75 6.71
CA GLY A 190 -12.42 -4.13 6.07
C GLY A 190 -12.51 -2.61 6.27
N PRO A 191 -13.40 -1.94 5.50
CA PRO A 191 -13.54 -0.49 5.51
C PRO A 191 -14.15 0.04 6.80
N GLN A 192 -13.83 1.30 7.12
CA GLN A 192 -14.42 2.03 8.25
C GLN A 192 -15.63 2.83 7.80
N VAL A 193 -16.61 2.99 8.68
CA VAL A 193 -17.76 3.86 8.39
C VAL A 193 -17.41 5.31 8.68
N LYS A 194 -17.52 6.16 7.64
CA LYS A 194 -17.41 7.61 7.73
C LYS A 194 -18.82 8.21 7.62
N ARG A 195 -19.05 9.34 8.27
CA ARG A 195 -20.32 10.08 8.18
C ARG A 195 -20.07 11.51 7.76
N VAL A 196 -20.88 11.97 6.79
CA VAL A 196 -20.80 13.35 6.26
C VAL A 196 -22.21 13.88 6.08
N THR A 197 -22.46 15.11 6.51
CA THR A 197 -23.74 15.80 6.26
C THR A 197 -23.56 16.75 5.08
N VAL A 198 -24.48 16.67 4.11
CA VAL A 198 -24.49 17.47 2.89
C VAL A 198 -25.75 18.30 2.84
N PRO A 199 -25.66 19.63 3.00
CA PRO A 199 -26.83 20.53 2.89
C PRO A 199 -27.20 20.73 1.42
N LEU A 200 -28.47 20.53 1.06
CA LEU A 200 -29.02 20.75 -0.27
C LEU A 200 -30.19 21.74 -0.24
N ALA A 201 -30.09 22.82 -1.02
CA ALA A 201 -31.08 23.88 -1.04
C ALA A 201 -32.45 23.43 -1.60
N LYS A 202 -32.46 22.54 -2.58
CA LYS A 202 -33.67 22.03 -3.22
C LYS A 202 -34.27 20.79 -2.53
N LEU A 203 -33.61 20.26 -1.49
CA LEU A 203 -34.10 19.09 -0.78
C LEU A 203 -35.30 19.46 0.09
N PRO A 204 -36.48 18.82 -0.06
CA PRO A 204 -37.63 19.12 0.77
C PRO A 204 -37.38 18.73 2.24
N ARG A 205 -38.03 19.44 3.17
CA ARG A 205 -37.90 19.20 4.62
C ARG A 205 -38.18 17.74 5.00
N ALA A 206 -39.12 17.06 4.32
CA ALA A 206 -39.48 15.70 4.57
C ALA A 206 -38.32 14.69 4.30
N ALA A 207 -37.28 15.07 3.53
CA ALA A 207 -36.11 14.29 3.26
C ALA A 207 -34.89 14.64 4.12
N HIS A 208 -35.09 15.57 5.10
CA HIS A 208 -34.01 15.90 6.04
C HIS A 208 -33.57 14.65 6.83
N GLY A 209 -32.28 14.35 6.81
CA GLY A 209 -31.74 13.18 7.48
C GLY A 209 -31.72 11.89 6.60
N TYR A 210 -32.10 11.97 5.31
CA TYR A 210 -32.00 10.83 4.39
C TYR A 210 -30.55 10.38 4.23
N ARG A 211 -30.31 9.07 4.39
CA ARG A 211 -28.95 8.50 4.46
C ARG A 211 -28.63 7.68 3.22
N ILE A 212 -27.57 8.07 2.53
CA ILE A 212 -27.03 7.35 1.37
C ILE A 212 -25.71 6.69 1.79
N ALA A 213 -25.67 5.34 1.73
CA ALA A 213 -24.38 4.64 1.87
C ALA A 213 -23.66 4.66 0.53
N VAL A 214 -22.51 5.34 0.49
CA VAL A 214 -21.64 5.44 -0.68
C VAL A 214 -20.49 4.47 -0.52
N VAL A 215 -20.34 3.56 -1.47
CA VAL A 215 -19.23 2.63 -1.61
C VAL A 215 -18.66 2.71 -3.02
N SER A 216 -17.36 2.63 -3.17
CA SER A 216 -16.64 2.66 -4.45
C SER A 216 -15.33 1.89 -4.31
N ASP A 217 -14.67 1.62 -5.44
CA ASP A 217 -13.30 1.12 -5.47
C ASP A 217 -13.12 -0.13 -4.60
N ILE A 218 -13.98 -1.13 -4.83
CA ILE A 218 -13.95 -2.41 -4.11
C ILE A 218 -12.78 -3.28 -4.59
N HIS A 219 -12.48 -3.22 -5.90
CA HIS A 219 -11.38 -3.92 -6.55
C HIS A 219 -11.30 -5.40 -6.19
N LEU A 220 -12.37 -6.13 -6.48
CA LEU A 220 -12.34 -7.58 -6.37
C LEU A 220 -11.31 -8.15 -7.35
N GLY A 221 -10.45 -9.01 -6.84
CA GLY A 221 -9.31 -9.53 -7.60
C GLY A 221 -8.68 -10.75 -6.92
N PRO A 222 -7.43 -11.05 -7.24
CA PRO A 222 -6.76 -12.25 -6.71
C PRO A 222 -6.55 -12.22 -5.19
N ILE A 223 -6.59 -11.04 -4.59
CA ILE A 223 -6.34 -10.82 -3.16
C ILE A 223 -7.63 -10.51 -2.40
N LEU A 224 -8.39 -9.53 -2.89
CA LEU A 224 -9.65 -9.08 -2.29
C LEU A 224 -10.80 -9.84 -2.95
N GLY A 225 -11.29 -10.90 -2.30
CA GLY A 225 -12.32 -11.78 -2.84
C GLY A 225 -13.60 -11.76 -2.00
N ARG A 226 -14.38 -12.84 -2.07
CA ARG A 226 -15.70 -13.00 -1.46
C ARG A 226 -15.78 -12.57 0.01
N ALA A 227 -14.78 -12.90 0.83
CA ALA A 227 -14.76 -12.51 2.24
C ALA A 227 -14.65 -10.99 2.43
N HIS A 228 -13.97 -10.30 1.51
CA HIS A 228 -13.90 -8.84 1.51
C HIS A 228 -15.26 -8.23 1.16
N THR A 229 -15.91 -8.71 0.09
CA THR A 229 -17.28 -8.28 -0.29
C THR A 229 -18.26 -8.49 0.85
N ARG A 230 -18.19 -9.64 1.54
CA ARG A 230 -19.07 -9.93 2.68
C ARG A 230 -18.91 -8.88 3.79
N ARG A 231 -17.67 -8.56 4.18
CA ARG A 231 -17.41 -7.50 5.18
C ARG A 231 -17.94 -6.14 4.76
N ILE A 232 -17.82 -5.79 3.47
CA ILE A 232 -18.36 -4.53 2.93
C ILE A 232 -19.90 -4.52 3.07
N VAL A 233 -20.56 -5.57 2.61
CA VAL A 233 -22.03 -5.70 2.67
C VAL A 233 -22.53 -5.66 4.12
N ASP A 234 -21.90 -6.42 5.01
CA ASP A 234 -22.26 -6.43 6.43
C ASP A 234 -22.07 -5.04 7.06
N THR A 235 -20.99 -4.34 6.70
CA THR A 235 -20.72 -2.97 7.18
C THR A 235 -21.77 -1.98 6.66
N ILE A 236 -22.13 -2.03 5.36
CA ILE A 236 -23.17 -1.18 4.78
C ILE A 236 -24.51 -1.44 5.48
N ASN A 237 -24.94 -2.70 5.57
CA ASN A 237 -26.22 -3.08 6.15
C ASN A 237 -26.32 -2.68 7.64
N ALA A 238 -25.20 -2.75 8.39
CA ALA A 238 -25.14 -2.29 9.79
C ALA A 238 -25.40 -0.79 9.94
N THR A 239 -25.16 0.03 8.90
CA THR A 239 -25.48 1.45 8.93
C THR A 239 -26.97 1.76 8.72
N GLN A 240 -27.77 0.77 8.25
CA GLN A 240 -29.19 0.89 7.92
C GLN A 240 -29.47 2.12 7.02
N PRO A 241 -28.89 2.20 5.82
CA PRO A 241 -29.05 3.35 4.93
C PRO A 241 -30.45 3.32 4.29
N ASP A 242 -30.91 4.49 3.86
CA ASP A 242 -32.14 4.62 3.07
C ASP A 242 -31.90 4.28 1.60
N LEU A 243 -30.66 4.49 1.11
CA LEU A 243 -30.22 4.24 -0.26
C LEU A 243 -28.76 3.75 -0.24
N ILE A 244 -28.39 2.91 -1.22
CA ILE A 244 -27.01 2.47 -1.43
C ILE A 244 -26.57 2.88 -2.83
N THR A 245 -25.37 3.47 -2.93
CA THR A 245 -24.71 3.81 -4.21
C THR A 245 -23.37 3.13 -4.31
N VAL A 246 -23.18 2.30 -5.35
CA VAL A 246 -21.90 1.68 -5.70
C VAL A 246 -21.32 2.47 -6.88
N VAL A 247 -20.28 3.26 -6.60
CA VAL A 247 -19.80 4.28 -7.52
C VAL A 247 -18.53 3.82 -8.26
N GLY A 248 -18.65 2.69 -8.96
CA GLY A 248 -17.64 2.17 -9.88
C GLY A 248 -16.45 1.45 -9.22
N ASP A 249 -15.61 0.90 -10.07
CA ASP A 249 -14.40 0.13 -9.76
C ASP A 249 -14.69 -1.03 -8.78
N LEU A 250 -15.66 -1.85 -9.15
CA LEU A 250 -16.05 -3.04 -8.41
C LEU A 250 -14.99 -4.15 -8.54
N VAL A 251 -14.34 -4.28 -9.72
CA VAL A 251 -13.62 -5.49 -10.13
C VAL A 251 -12.36 -5.23 -10.95
N ASP A 252 -11.39 -6.15 -10.83
CA ASP A 252 -10.15 -6.19 -11.62
C ASP A 252 -10.05 -7.49 -12.45
N GLY A 253 -11.15 -8.00 -12.97
CA GLY A 253 -11.19 -9.21 -13.80
C GLY A 253 -12.60 -9.54 -14.27
N THR A 254 -12.75 -10.63 -15.00
CA THR A 254 -13.98 -11.01 -15.70
C THR A 254 -15.07 -11.57 -14.78
N VAL A 255 -16.34 -11.54 -15.23
CA VAL A 255 -17.48 -12.14 -14.50
C VAL A 255 -17.29 -13.63 -14.22
N PRO A 256 -16.83 -14.49 -15.16
CA PRO A 256 -16.57 -15.88 -14.87
C PRO A 256 -15.59 -16.10 -13.71
N GLU A 257 -14.58 -15.24 -13.56
CA GLU A 257 -13.55 -15.36 -12.53
C GLU A 257 -13.99 -14.78 -11.18
N LEU A 258 -14.58 -13.60 -11.20
CA LEU A 258 -14.87 -12.82 -9.99
C LEU A 258 -16.34 -12.73 -9.61
N GLY A 259 -17.26 -13.21 -10.46
CA GLY A 259 -18.68 -13.26 -10.14
C GLY A 259 -18.98 -13.94 -8.80
N PRO A 260 -18.38 -15.11 -8.49
CA PRO A 260 -18.55 -15.74 -7.17
C PRO A 260 -18.10 -14.88 -6.00
N ALA A 261 -17.09 -13.99 -6.21
CA ALA A 261 -16.62 -13.05 -5.20
C ALA A 261 -17.58 -11.87 -5.01
N ALA A 262 -18.25 -11.42 -6.07
CA ALA A 262 -19.23 -10.33 -6.04
C ALA A 262 -20.63 -10.74 -5.53
N ARG A 263 -20.99 -12.04 -5.53
CA ARG A 263 -22.32 -12.52 -5.10
C ARG A 263 -22.84 -11.96 -3.77
N PRO A 264 -22.03 -11.71 -2.72
CA PRO A 264 -22.55 -11.12 -1.50
C PRO A 264 -23.25 -9.76 -1.67
N LEU A 265 -23.03 -9.04 -2.78
CA LEU A 265 -23.75 -7.79 -3.07
C LEU A 265 -25.28 -7.99 -3.18
N ALA A 266 -25.75 -9.19 -3.50
CA ALA A 266 -27.17 -9.52 -3.49
C ALA A 266 -27.83 -9.39 -2.11
N ASP A 267 -27.02 -9.33 -1.03
CA ASP A 267 -27.51 -9.18 0.34
C ASP A 267 -27.54 -7.72 0.80
N LEU A 268 -27.26 -6.74 -0.08
CA LEU A 268 -27.41 -5.31 0.23
C LEU A 268 -28.87 -4.96 0.55
N ARG A 269 -29.08 -4.13 1.59
CA ARG A 269 -30.41 -3.80 2.10
C ARG A 269 -30.58 -2.30 2.30
N ALA A 270 -31.43 -1.68 1.49
CA ALA A 270 -31.90 -0.30 1.68
C ALA A 270 -33.33 -0.18 1.14
N LYS A 271 -34.17 0.66 1.77
CA LYS A 271 -35.58 0.88 1.34
C LYS A 271 -35.65 1.49 -0.05
N GLY A 272 -34.73 2.40 -0.38
CA GLY A 272 -34.63 3.05 -1.69
C GLY A 272 -33.89 2.22 -2.73
N GLY A 273 -33.39 1.01 -2.37
CA GLY A 273 -32.64 0.14 -3.28
C GLY A 273 -31.14 0.41 -3.27
N ALA A 274 -30.43 -0.35 -4.12
CA ALA A 274 -28.99 -0.21 -4.38
C ALA A 274 -28.78 0.10 -5.86
N TYR A 275 -27.93 1.08 -6.16
CA TYR A 275 -27.65 1.55 -7.51
C TYR A 275 -26.16 1.48 -7.82
N PHE A 276 -25.83 1.29 -9.10
CA PHE A 276 -24.47 1.13 -9.57
C PHE A 276 -24.20 2.02 -10.78
N VAL A 277 -22.98 2.56 -10.88
CA VAL A 277 -22.40 3.11 -12.10
C VAL A 277 -21.04 2.46 -12.35
N THR A 278 -20.63 2.39 -13.61
CA THR A 278 -19.32 1.87 -13.98
C THR A 278 -18.20 2.82 -13.54
N GLY A 279 -17.05 2.26 -13.16
CA GLY A 279 -15.77 2.94 -13.12
C GLY A 279 -14.90 2.55 -14.31
N ASN A 280 -13.67 3.01 -14.35
CA ASN A 280 -12.74 2.70 -15.44
C ASN A 280 -12.32 1.22 -15.46
N HIS A 281 -12.30 0.55 -14.30
CA HIS A 281 -11.93 -0.86 -14.21
C HIS A 281 -12.96 -1.80 -14.79
N GLU A 282 -14.22 -1.44 -14.80
CA GLU A 282 -15.24 -2.23 -15.51
C GLU A 282 -14.93 -2.29 -17.01
N TYR A 283 -14.46 -1.19 -17.62
CA TYR A 283 -14.10 -1.17 -19.06
C TYR A 283 -12.84 -1.98 -19.37
N PHE A 284 -11.95 -2.17 -18.41
CA PHE A 284 -10.80 -3.08 -18.52
C PHE A 284 -11.18 -4.55 -18.33
N SER A 285 -12.26 -4.81 -17.57
CA SER A 285 -12.72 -6.14 -17.15
C SER A 285 -13.90 -6.68 -17.97
N GLY A 286 -14.48 -5.88 -18.88
CA GLY A 286 -15.69 -6.17 -19.65
C GLY A 286 -16.93 -5.53 -19.02
N ALA A 287 -17.21 -4.25 -19.34
CA ALA A 287 -18.26 -3.45 -18.70
C ALA A 287 -19.66 -4.06 -18.86
N ALA A 288 -20.08 -4.41 -20.08
CA ALA A 288 -21.42 -4.91 -20.32
C ALA A 288 -21.75 -6.21 -19.55
N PRO A 289 -20.90 -7.26 -19.54
CA PRO A 289 -21.12 -8.43 -18.69
C PRO A 289 -21.21 -8.10 -17.21
N TRP A 290 -20.45 -7.13 -16.71
CA TRP A 290 -20.51 -6.73 -15.31
C TRP A 290 -21.78 -5.96 -14.97
N VAL A 291 -22.23 -5.07 -15.84
CA VAL A 291 -23.53 -4.38 -15.70
C VAL A 291 -24.68 -5.38 -15.63
N ASP A 292 -24.69 -6.39 -16.52
CA ASP A 292 -25.70 -7.43 -16.51
C ASP A 292 -25.64 -8.26 -15.23
N PHE A 293 -24.45 -8.67 -14.81
CA PHE A 293 -24.28 -9.46 -13.60
C PHE A 293 -24.68 -8.68 -12.33
N VAL A 294 -24.34 -7.39 -12.23
CA VAL A 294 -24.75 -6.53 -11.11
C VAL A 294 -26.27 -6.41 -11.07
N ARG A 295 -26.95 -6.34 -12.22
CA ARG A 295 -28.42 -6.33 -12.31
C ARG A 295 -29.03 -7.65 -11.82
N GLU A 296 -28.42 -8.80 -12.14
CA GLU A 296 -28.84 -10.11 -11.60
C GLU A 296 -28.71 -10.20 -10.07
N LEU A 297 -27.76 -9.44 -9.47
CA LEU A 297 -27.60 -9.35 -8.03
C LEU A 297 -28.63 -8.43 -7.34
N GLY A 298 -29.54 -7.81 -8.09
CA GLY A 298 -30.55 -6.88 -7.56
C GLY A 298 -30.01 -5.47 -7.29
N VAL A 299 -28.85 -5.14 -7.81
CA VAL A 299 -28.31 -3.77 -7.81
C VAL A 299 -28.61 -3.13 -9.16
N HIS A 300 -29.19 -1.92 -9.18
CA HIS A 300 -29.70 -1.26 -10.38
C HIS A 300 -28.62 -0.43 -11.08
N PRO A 301 -28.11 -0.83 -12.26
CA PRO A 301 -27.18 0.00 -13.03
C PRO A 301 -27.88 1.24 -13.58
N LEU A 302 -27.21 2.40 -13.45
CA LEU A 302 -27.62 3.66 -14.07
C LEU A 302 -26.65 4.00 -15.21
N GLU A 303 -26.95 3.47 -16.40
CA GLU A 303 -26.13 3.66 -17.61
C GLU A 303 -26.58 4.92 -18.35
N ASN A 304 -26.03 6.08 -17.98
CA ASN A 304 -26.49 7.39 -18.47
C ASN A 304 -28.01 7.54 -18.27
N ALA A 305 -28.46 7.28 -17.06
CA ALA A 305 -29.87 7.18 -16.74
C ALA A 305 -30.19 7.85 -15.38
N ARG A 306 -31.44 8.12 -15.15
CA ARG A 306 -31.98 8.74 -13.94
C ARG A 306 -33.17 7.93 -13.42
N VAL A 307 -33.32 7.92 -12.09
CA VAL A 307 -34.52 7.48 -11.39
C VAL A 307 -35.02 8.61 -10.52
N GLU A 308 -36.32 8.86 -10.59
CA GLU A 308 -37.00 9.82 -9.72
C GLU A 308 -37.34 9.14 -8.40
N LEU A 309 -36.57 9.47 -7.36
CA LEU A 309 -36.87 9.04 -6.01
C LEU A 309 -37.91 10.00 -5.39
N PRO A 310 -38.58 9.63 -4.29
CA PRO A 310 -39.63 10.48 -3.71
C PRO A 310 -39.22 11.92 -3.43
N TRP A 311 -37.94 12.15 -3.12
CA TRP A 311 -37.47 13.45 -2.62
C TRP A 311 -36.42 14.13 -3.50
N PHE A 312 -35.75 13.41 -4.36
CA PHE A 312 -34.68 13.91 -5.24
C PHE A 312 -34.52 12.97 -6.42
N ASP A 313 -33.82 13.44 -7.45
CA ASP A 313 -33.46 12.63 -8.59
C ASP A 313 -32.08 12.00 -8.36
N LEU A 314 -31.98 10.68 -8.53
CA LEU A 314 -30.72 9.97 -8.56
C LEU A 314 -30.36 9.66 -10.01
N ALA A 315 -29.28 10.26 -10.50
CA ALA A 315 -28.74 10.01 -11.83
C ALA A 315 -27.42 9.27 -11.76
N GLY A 316 -27.09 8.56 -12.82
CA GLY A 316 -25.79 7.93 -13.02
C GLY A 316 -25.29 8.12 -14.42
N VAL A 317 -24.01 8.39 -14.56
CA VAL A 317 -23.33 8.43 -15.86
C VAL A 317 -22.26 7.34 -15.93
N ASN A 318 -22.02 6.84 -17.14
CA ASN A 318 -20.95 5.91 -17.42
C ASN A 318 -19.60 6.58 -17.20
N ASP A 319 -18.56 5.79 -16.97
CA ASP A 319 -17.22 6.32 -16.77
C ASP A 319 -16.61 6.86 -18.09
N ILE A 320 -15.69 7.81 -17.95
CA ILE A 320 -14.97 8.44 -19.06
C ILE A 320 -14.19 7.39 -19.87
N ALA A 321 -13.70 6.31 -19.25
CA ALA A 321 -12.99 5.24 -19.94
C ALA A 321 -13.85 4.57 -21.02
N GLY A 322 -15.18 4.59 -20.87
CA GLY A 322 -16.12 4.11 -21.86
C GLY A 322 -16.16 4.92 -23.17
N THR A 323 -15.62 6.14 -23.16
CA THR A 323 -15.64 7.02 -24.35
C THR A 323 -14.95 6.40 -25.58
N SER A 324 -13.85 5.69 -25.35
CA SER A 324 -13.12 5.00 -26.41
C SER A 324 -13.89 3.83 -27.04
N GLN A 325 -14.95 3.39 -26.38
CA GLN A 325 -15.83 2.30 -26.79
C GLN A 325 -17.23 2.81 -27.23
N GLY A 326 -17.41 4.14 -27.32
CA GLY A 326 -18.71 4.76 -27.61
C GLY A 326 -19.72 4.66 -26.45
N GLN A 327 -19.26 4.36 -25.24
CA GLN A 327 -20.05 4.15 -24.03
C GLN A 327 -19.70 5.15 -22.92
N GLY A 328 -19.19 6.33 -23.28
CA GLY A 328 -18.81 7.39 -22.34
C GLY A 328 -20.01 8.02 -21.61
N PRO A 329 -19.73 9.01 -20.75
CA PRO A 329 -20.78 9.71 -20.00
C PRO A 329 -21.65 10.56 -20.95
N ASP A 330 -22.98 10.48 -20.77
CA ASP A 330 -23.99 11.26 -21.47
C ASP A 330 -24.91 11.97 -20.43
N TYR A 331 -24.52 13.17 -20.11
CA TYR A 331 -25.25 14.01 -19.13
C TYR A 331 -26.59 14.49 -19.66
N ALA A 332 -26.72 14.71 -20.98
CA ALA A 332 -27.97 15.13 -21.58
C ALA A 332 -29.04 14.03 -21.47
N ARG A 333 -28.64 12.79 -21.71
CA ARG A 333 -29.52 11.62 -21.53
C ARG A 333 -29.87 11.38 -20.06
N ALA A 334 -28.93 11.55 -19.14
CA ALA A 334 -29.13 11.30 -17.72
C ALA A 334 -29.93 12.41 -17.00
N LEU A 335 -29.81 13.67 -17.45
CA LEU A 335 -30.26 14.84 -16.69
C LEU A 335 -31.08 15.86 -17.52
N GLY A 336 -31.17 15.69 -18.85
CA GLY A 336 -31.70 16.74 -19.74
C GLY A 336 -33.17 17.06 -19.55
N ASP A 337 -33.99 16.07 -19.23
CA ASP A 337 -35.44 16.16 -19.09
C ASP A 337 -35.93 16.29 -17.66
N ARG A 338 -35.02 16.42 -16.67
CA ARG A 338 -35.40 16.47 -15.24
C ARG A 338 -36.08 17.78 -14.86
N ASP A 339 -36.89 17.75 -13.84
CA ASP A 339 -37.33 18.95 -13.13
C ASP A 339 -36.16 19.59 -12.34
N ARG A 340 -35.71 20.76 -12.78
CA ARG A 340 -34.59 21.48 -12.15
C ARG A 340 -34.93 22.08 -10.79
N GLY A 341 -36.19 22.11 -10.42
CA GLY A 341 -36.66 22.47 -9.08
C GLY A 341 -36.38 21.38 -8.04
N ARG A 342 -36.20 20.15 -8.47
CA ARG A 342 -35.83 19.02 -7.60
C ARG A 342 -34.33 18.94 -7.39
N ALA A 343 -33.91 18.51 -6.20
CA ALA A 343 -32.50 18.21 -5.95
C ALA A 343 -32.04 17.03 -6.85
N ALA A 344 -30.82 17.12 -7.38
CA ALA A 344 -30.19 16.09 -8.20
C ALA A 344 -28.92 15.57 -7.54
N VAL A 345 -28.89 14.27 -7.29
CA VAL A 345 -27.69 13.53 -6.85
C VAL A 345 -27.17 12.71 -8.03
N LEU A 346 -25.92 12.93 -8.42
CA LEU A 346 -25.29 12.24 -9.54
C LEU A 346 -24.23 11.25 -9.03
N MET A 347 -24.28 10.04 -9.51
CA MET A 347 -23.23 9.04 -9.39
C MET A 347 -22.31 9.14 -10.63
N ALA A 348 -21.05 9.50 -10.42
CA ALA A 348 -20.04 9.58 -11.48
C ALA A 348 -18.68 9.19 -10.87
N HIS A 349 -18.08 8.12 -11.39
CA HIS A 349 -16.91 7.51 -10.72
C HIS A 349 -15.73 8.47 -10.56
N GLN A 350 -15.34 9.18 -11.62
CA GLN A 350 -14.17 10.07 -11.57
C GLN A 350 -14.52 11.50 -11.15
N PRO A 351 -13.82 12.08 -10.16
CA PRO A 351 -14.07 13.44 -9.64
C PRO A 351 -13.94 14.54 -10.68
N VAL A 352 -13.09 14.35 -11.69
CA VAL A 352 -12.85 15.35 -12.75
C VAL A 352 -14.13 15.73 -13.49
N THR A 353 -15.15 14.88 -13.49
CA THR A 353 -16.45 15.12 -14.13
C THR A 353 -17.30 16.15 -13.40
N VAL A 354 -16.87 16.68 -12.25
CA VAL A 354 -17.60 17.70 -11.50
C VAL A 354 -17.89 18.95 -12.32
N HIS A 355 -17.03 19.29 -13.28
CA HIS A 355 -17.23 20.45 -14.16
C HIS A 355 -18.44 20.25 -15.09
N ASP A 356 -18.70 19.00 -15.51
CA ASP A 356 -19.93 18.66 -16.24
C ASP A 356 -21.15 18.70 -15.34
N SER A 357 -21.03 18.20 -14.12
CA SER A 357 -22.09 18.27 -13.11
C SER A 357 -22.55 19.70 -12.83
N VAL A 358 -21.61 20.63 -12.70
CA VAL A 358 -21.90 22.07 -12.55
C VAL A 358 -22.71 22.60 -13.75
N ARG A 359 -22.31 22.28 -15.00
CA ARG A 359 -23.01 22.72 -16.20
C ARG A 359 -24.45 22.21 -16.28
N HIS A 360 -24.69 21.01 -15.73
CA HIS A 360 -26.01 20.38 -15.72
C HIS A 360 -26.82 20.66 -14.45
N GLY A 361 -26.32 21.50 -13.54
CA GLY A 361 -27.01 21.95 -12.34
C GLY A 361 -27.27 20.82 -11.34
N VAL A 362 -26.31 19.89 -11.21
CA VAL A 362 -26.29 18.83 -10.18
C VAL A 362 -26.06 19.46 -8.82
N ASP A 363 -26.80 19.04 -7.81
CA ASP A 363 -26.65 19.58 -6.45
C ASP A 363 -25.57 18.80 -5.65
N LEU A 364 -25.44 17.49 -5.88
CA LEU A 364 -24.42 16.63 -5.25
C LEU A 364 -23.91 15.60 -6.25
N GLN A 365 -22.59 15.55 -6.47
CA GLN A 365 -21.91 14.45 -7.16
C GLN A 365 -21.26 13.54 -6.13
N LEU A 366 -21.43 12.20 -6.31
CA LEU A 366 -20.79 11.14 -5.54
C LEU A 366 -19.73 10.47 -6.44
N SER A 367 -18.47 10.43 -5.97
CA SER A 367 -17.33 9.93 -6.73
C SER A 367 -16.40 9.05 -5.87
N GLY A 368 -15.55 8.27 -6.55
CA GLY A 368 -14.47 7.47 -6.00
C GLY A 368 -13.14 7.69 -6.73
N HIS A 369 -12.56 6.64 -7.31
CA HIS A 369 -11.42 6.64 -8.24
C HIS A 369 -10.05 6.96 -7.63
N THR A 370 -9.96 7.95 -6.78
CA THR A 370 -8.68 8.50 -6.30
C THR A 370 -8.00 7.66 -5.24
N HIS A 371 -8.77 6.79 -4.56
CA HIS A 371 -8.36 6.05 -3.35
C HIS A 371 -7.84 6.95 -2.21
N GLY A 372 -8.00 8.28 -2.30
CA GLY A 372 -7.31 9.22 -1.43
C GLY A 372 -5.79 9.18 -1.58
N GLY A 373 -5.29 8.71 -2.74
CA GLY A 373 -3.88 8.46 -3.02
C GLY A 373 -3.33 7.13 -2.52
N GLN A 374 -4.15 6.32 -1.87
CA GLN A 374 -3.90 4.95 -1.35
C GLN A 374 -2.63 4.78 -0.49
N LEU A 375 -1.44 5.09 -1.04
CA LEU A 375 -0.12 4.96 -0.41
C LEU A 375 0.54 6.34 -0.33
N TRP A 376 0.59 6.95 0.87
CA TRP A 376 1.35 8.18 1.02
C TRP A 376 2.80 8.02 0.49
N PRO A 377 3.33 8.96 -0.29
CA PRO A 377 2.85 10.28 -0.66
C PRO A 377 2.02 10.34 -1.96
N GLY A 378 1.38 9.25 -2.39
CA GLY A 378 0.59 9.15 -3.62
C GLY A 378 -0.59 10.14 -3.70
N ASN A 379 -1.06 10.67 -2.55
CA ASN A 379 -2.08 11.71 -2.54
C ASN A 379 -1.64 12.96 -3.33
N TYR A 380 -0.38 13.37 -3.26
CA TYR A 380 0.13 14.52 -4.03
C TYR A 380 0.12 14.27 -5.55
N LEU A 381 0.29 13.01 -5.97
CA LEU A 381 0.16 12.64 -7.39
C LEU A 381 -1.31 12.62 -7.82
N ALA A 382 -2.20 12.14 -6.96
CA ALA A 382 -3.64 12.14 -7.21
C ALA A 382 -4.20 13.57 -7.33
N GLU A 383 -3.70 14.52 -6.54
CA GLU A 383 -4.04 15.95 -6.60
C GLU A 383 -3.69 16.61 -7.94
N LEU A 384 -2.66 16.13 -8.62
CA LEU A 384 -2.29 16.66 -9.95
C LEU A 384 -3.30 16.30 -11.05
N ALA A 385 -4.05 15.21 -10.87
CA ALA A 385 -4.97 14.67 -11.88
C ALA A 385 -6.46 14.86 -11.51
N ASN A 386 -6.75 15.18 -10.25
CA ASN A 386 -8.12 15.27 -9.76
C ASN A 386 -8.36 16.57 -9.01
N PRO A 387 -9.52 17.23 -9.22
CA PRO A 387 -9.85 18.47 -8.52
C PRO A 387 -10.03 18.29 -7.00
N THR A 388 -10.51 17.10 -6.59
CA THR A 388 -10.66 16.69 -5.19
C THR A 388 -10.17 15.26 -5.04
N VAL A 389 -9.31 15.01 -4.05
CA VAL A 389 -8.78 13.65 -3.79
C VAL A 389 -9.62 12.87 -2.79
N ALA A 390 -10.21 13.53 -1.81
CA ALA A 390 -11.14 12.89 -0.86
C ALA A 390 -11.88 13.93 -0.03
N GLY A 391 -13.13 13.63 0.31
CA GLY A 391 -13.94 14.50 1.16
C GLY A 391 -14.99 15.26 0.39
N LEU A 392 -15.56 16.28 1.04
CA LEU A 392 -16.62 17.12 0.49
C LEU A 392 -16.04 18.49 0.11
N GLU A 393 -16.22 18.87 -1.15
CA GLU A 393 -15.82 20.17 -1.67
C GLU A 393 -16.94 20.79 -2.51
N ARG A 394 -16.87 22.11 -2.75
CA ARG A 394 -17.89 22.85 -3.48
C ARG A 394 -17.35 23.45 -4.78
N TYR A 395 -18.08 23.23 -5.86
CA TYR A 395 -17.81 23.73 -7.22
C TYR A 395 -19.04 24.51 -7.71
N GLY A 396 -19.04 25.83 -7.59
CA GLY A 396 -20.23 26.63 -7.84
C GLY A 396 -21.38 26.23 -6.90
N ASP A 397 -22.51 25.82 -7.48
CA ASP A 397 -23.66 25.33 -6.71
C ASP A 397 -23.65 23.81 -6.51
N THR A 398 -22.73 23.08 -7.13
CA THR A 398 -22.55 21.64 -6.99
C THR A 398 -21.64 21.32 -5.83
N GLN A 399 -22.02 20.36 -4.98
CA GLN A 399 -21.13 19.73 -4.01
C GLN A 399 -20.58 18.44 -4.59
N LEU A 400 -19.29 18.21 -4.44
CA LEU A 400 -18.60 16.97 -4.83
C LEU A 400 -18.18 16.24 -3.56
N TYR A 401 -18.65 15.02 -3.40
CA TYR A 401 -18.12 14.11 -2.38
C TYR A 401 -17.29 13.01 -3.02
N VAL A 402 -16.04 12.87 -2.61
CA VAL A 402 -15.11 11.82 -3.06
C VAL A 402 -14.80 10.87 -1.89
N THR A 403 -15.19 9.60 -2.02
CA THR A 403 -14.82 8.55 -1.07
C THR A 403 -13.39 8.06 -1.32
N ARG A 404 -12.74 7.53 -0.29
CA ARG A 404 -11.44 6.88 -0.45
C ARG A 404 -11.54 5.44 -0.99
N GLY A 405 -12.76 4.92 -1.12
CA GLY A 405 -13.00 3.56 -1.57
C GLY A 405 -12.84 2.49 -0.50
N ALA A 406 -13.51 1.37 -0.70
CA ALA A 406 -13.63 0.28 0.28
C ALA A 406 -12.50 -0.77 0.17
N GLY A 407 -11.93 -0.95 -1.02
CA GLY A 407 -10.86 -1.90 -1.31
C GLY A 407 -9.48 -1.26 -1.44
N ALA A 408 -8.67 -1.82 -2.31
CA ALA A 408 -7.35 -1.31 -2.70
C ALA A 408 -6.99 -1.86 -4.08
N TRP A 409 -6.46 -1.02 -4.93
CA TRP A 409 -5.95 -1.42 -6.23
C TRP A 409 -4.47 -1.80 -6.16
N GLY A 410 -4.10 -2.94 -6.78
CA GLY A 410 -2.73 -3.46 -6.74
C GLY A 410 -2.31 -3.89 -5.33
N PRO A 411 -1.36 -3.20 -4.66
CA PRO A 411 -0.98 -3.54 -3.30
C PRO A 411 -2.16 -3.45 -2.32
N PRO A 412 -2.49 -4.54 -1.58
CA PRO A 412 -3.56 -4.52 -0.58
C PRO A 412 -3.12 -3.76 0.68
N VAL A 413 -2.68 -2.53 0.50
CA VAL A 413 -2.06 -1.67 1.52
C VAL A 413 -2.59 -0.26 1.39
N ARG A 414 -2.95 0.36 2.51
CA ARG A 414 -3.32 1.78 2.58
C ARG A 414 -2.53 2.50 3.66
N VAL A 415 -1.93 3.61 3.30
CA VAL A 415 -1.14 4.46 4.21
C VAL A 415 -1.55 5.91 4.02
N GLY A 416 -2.05 6.54 5.09
CA GLY A 416 -2.58 7.92 5.04
C GLY A 416 -4.00 8.03 4.47
N ALA A 417 -4.52 6.97 3.83
CA ALA A 417 -5.84 6.93 3.18
C ALA A 417 -6.61 5.65 3.54
N PRO A 418 -7.10 5.50 4.79
CA PRO A 418 -7.81 4.30 5.21
C PRO A 418 -9.05 4.06 4.35
N SER A 419 -9.36 2.77 4.09
CA SER A 419 -10.58 2.37 3.36
C SER A 419 -11.83 2.84 4.08
N ASP A 420 -12.80 3.38 3.35
CA ASP A 420 -14.07 3.82 3.94
C ASP A 420 -15.31 3.38 3.14
N ILE A 421 -16.42 3.32 3.86
CA ILE A 421 -17.79 3.39 3.38
C ILE A 421 -18.37 4.64 3.99
N THR A 422 -18.91 5.54 3.17
CA THR A 422 -19.41 6.80 3.70
C THR A 422 -20.93 6.81 3.76
N VAL A 423 -21.48 7.12 4.91
CA VAL A 423 -22.90 7.48 5.06
C VAL A 423 -23.03 9.00 4.87
N VAL A 424 -23.52 9.39 3.70
CA VAL A 424 -23.89 10.77 3.38
C VAL A 424 -25.31 11.01 3.90
N THR A 425 -25.45 11.94 4.84
CA THR A 425 -26.75 12.38 5.35
C THR A 425 -27.14 13.67 4.64
N LEU A 426 -28.24 13.64 3.90
CA LEU A 426 -28.77 14.82 3.22
C LEU A 426 -29.48 15.73 4.22
N ALA A 427 -29.13 17.03 4.22
CA ALA A 427 -29.76 18.02 5.06
C ALA A 427 -30.52 19.03 4.20
N SER A 428 -31.82 19.22 4.50
CA SER A 428 -32.62 20.25 3.85
C SER A 428 -32.25 21.64 4.41
N LEU A 429 -32.07 22.61 3.52
CA LEU A 429 -31.98 24.05 3.88
C LEU A 429 -33.33 24.76 3.92
N GLN A 430 -34.42 24.05 3.66
CA GLN A 430 -35.80 24.55 3.75
C GLN A 430 -36.42 24.30 5.14
N ALA A 431 -35.59 23.87 6.10
CA ALA A 431 -36.04 23.48 7.45
C ALA A 431 -36.29 24.69 8.34
#